data_21eda188c2dd5135f1f3dead3072f9c9
#
_entry.id   21eda188c2dd5135f1f3dead3072f9c9
#
_cell.length_a   1.000
_cell.length_b   1.000
_cell.length_c   1.000
_cell.angle_alpha   90.00
_cell.angle_beta   90.00
_cell.angle_gamma   90.00
#
_symmetry.space_group_name_H-M   'P 1'
#
loop_
_entity.id
_entity.type
_entity.pdbx_description
1 polymer ?
#
loop_
_entity_poly.entity_id
_entity_poly.type
_entity_poly.pdbx_seq_one_letter_code
_entity_poly.pdbx_strand_id
1 'polypeptide(L)'
;MEQLLYAIVGLVARIHYSILSWNDSIETSFTDKELHFLVIGVLGIILICIVHPLFLWLTRRGHTLIVSFLYVFTVILVIAFAIEIGQKVTGSGAMEFDDILFGMIGFLFFFVIFALLRALVHLIIRFKNEHSRKQRYYS
;
A
#
# COMPACT_ATOMS: atom_id res chain seq x y z
N MET A 1 15.63 -13.57 2.49
CA MET A 1 14.95 -12.28 2.23
C MET A 1 15.86 -11.28 1.53
N GLU A 2 17.12 -11.17 1.91
CA GLU A 2 18.09 -10.31 1.21
C GLU A 2 18.19 -10.57 -0.29
N GLN A 3 18.17 -11.84 -0.71
CA GLN A 3 18.22 -12.20 -2.13
C GLN A 3 17.02 -11.66 -2.94
N LEU A 4 15.82 -11.61 -2.34
CA LEU A 4 14.64 -11.05 -2.98
C LEU A 4 14.77 -9.52 -3.13
N LEU A 5 15.28 -8.85 -2.10
CA LEU A 5 15.53 -7.41 -2.13
C LEU A 5 16.57 -7.06 -3.20
N TYR A 6 17.68 -7.78 -3.25
CA TYR A 6 18.70 -7.60 -4.30
C TYR A 6 18.17 -7.89 -5.69
N ALA A 7 17.29 -8.88 -5.84
CA ALA A 7 16.64 -9.18 -7.12
C ALA A 7 15.73 -8.02 -7.57
N ILE A 8 14.94 -7.45 -6.66
CA ILE A 8 14.06 -6.30 -6.95
C ILE A 8 14.89 -5.07 -7.29
N VAL A 9 15.90 -4.73 -6.48
CA VAL A 9 16.80 -3.59 -6.74
C VAL A 9 17.53 -3.79 -8.07
N GLY A 10 18.02 -5.00 -8.36
CA GLY A 10 18.68 -5.32 -9.61
C GLY A 10 17.75 -5.25 -10.83
N LEU A 11 16.46 -5.59 -10.67
CA LEU A 11 15.47 -5.43 -11.71
C LEU A 11 15.19 -3.95 -11.99
N VAL A 12 14.97 -3.16 -10.93
CA VAL A 12 14.76 -1.71 -11.05
C VAL A 12 15.95 -1.03 -11.71
N ALA A 13 17.18 -1.38 -11.30
CA ALA A 13 18.40 -0.85 -11.90
C ALA A 13 18.50 -1.20 -13.38
N ARG A 14 18.19 -2.44 -13.79
CA ARG A 14 18.19 -2.85 -15.21
C ARG A 14 17.17 -2.07 -16.03
N ILE A 15 15.97 -1.89 -15.53
CA ILE A 15 14.92 -1.10 -16.19
C ILE A 15 15.40 0.35 -16.35
N HIS A 16 15.95 0.94 -15.30
CA HIS A 16 16.48 2.31 -15.31
C HIS A 16 17.61 2.47 -16.35
N TYR A 17 18.59 1.56 -16.36
CA TYR A 17 19.66 1.57 -17.37
C TYR A 17 19.15 1.38 -18.80
N SER A 18 18.15 0.52 -19.01
CA SER A 18 17.53 0.33 -20.32
C SER A 18 16.84 1.61 -20.81
N ILE A 19 16.15 2.32 -19.93
CA ILE A 19 15.49 3.60 -20.25
C ILE A 19 16.52 4.67 -20.59
N LEU A 20 17.60 4.78 -19.81
CA LEU A 20 18.68 5.73 -20.06
C LEU A 20 19.37 5.43 -21.40
N SER A 21 19.74 4.19 -21.65
CA SER A 21 20.37 3.76 -22.92
C SER A 21 19.48 4.03 -24.13
N TRP A 22 18.16 3.84 -23.98
CA TRP A 22 17.19 4.20 -25.01
C TRP A 22 17.13 5.71 -25.22
N ASN A 23 17.10 6.50 -24.14
CA ASN A 23 17.12 7.96 -24.20
C ASN A 23 18.37 8.50 -24.91
N ASP A 24 19.55 7.95 -24.59
CA ASP A 24 20.82 8.35 -25.18
C ASP A 24 20.93 7.99 -26.69
N SER A 25 20.11 7.03 -27.15
CA SER A 25 20.07 6.62 -28.55
C SER A 25 19.20 7.53 -29.44
N ILE A 26 18.45 8.47 -28.83
CA ILE A 26 17.57 9.41 -29.53
C ILE A 26 18.34 10.73 -29.75
N GLU A 27 18.29 11.29 -30.96
CA GLU A 27 18.96 12.54 -31.34
C GLU A 27 18.57 13.75 -30.46
N THR A 28 17.35 13.72 -29.88
CA THR A 28 16.86 14.68 -28.90
C THR A 28 16.68 13.98 -27.56
N SER A 29 17.78 13.78 -26.83
CA SER A 29 17.71 13.16 -25.50
C SER A 29 16.97 14.06 -24.51
N PHE A 30 16.05 13.45 -23.75
CA PHE A 30 15.38 14.13 -22.65
C PHE A 30 16.37 14.40 -21.51
N THR A 31 16.21 15.52 -20.83
CA THR A 31 16.90 15.75 -19.59
C THR A 31 16.46 14.74 -18.53
N ASP A 32 17.28 14.48 -17.52
CA ASP A 32 16.96 13.57 -16.42
C ASP A 32 15.60 13.89 -15.76
N LYS A 33 15.27 15.16 -15.57
CA LYS A 33 14.00 15.62 -15.00
C LYS A 33 12.79 15.32 -15.92
N GLU A 34 12.94 15.53 -17.20
CA GLU A 34 11.90 15.24 -18.18
C GLU A 34 11.66 13.73 -18.30
N LEU A 35 12.73 12.95 -18.24
CA LEU A 35 12.64 11.48 -18.25
C LEU A 35 11.92 10.96 -17.00
N HIS A 36 12.27 11.48 -15.81
CA HIS A 36 11.56 11.15 -14.57
C HIS A 36 10.08 11.55 -14.64
N PHE A 37 9.77 12.76 -15.12
CA PHE A 37 8.39 13.22 -15.29
C PHE A 37 7.58 12.26 -16.17
N LEU A 38 8.14 11.86 -17.31
CA LEU A 38 7.47 11.00 -18.27
C LEU A 38 7.30 9.57 -17.72
N VAL A 39 8.37 8.98 -17.19
CA VAL A 39 8.36 7.59 -16.70
C VAL A 39 7.43 7.45 -15.48
N ILE A 40 7.56 8.34 -14.49
CA ILE A 40 6.70 8.28 -13.29
C ILE A 40 5.26 8.65 -13.62
N GLY A 41 5.03 9.61 -14.53
CA GLY A 41 3.70 9.97 -14.98
C GLY A 41 2.98 8.81 -15.67
N VAL A 42 3.64 8.15 -16.64
CA VAL A 42 3.08 6.99 -17.35
C VAL A 42 2.85 5.83 -16.39
N LEU A 43 3.81 5.53 -15.51
CA LEU A 43 3.67 4.48 -14.50
C LEU A 43 2.47 4.77 -13.57
N GLY A 44 2.30 6.02 -13.15
CA GLY A 44 1.18 6.45 -12.31
C GLY A 44 -0.17 6.21 -12.98
N ILE A 45 -0.30 6.54 -14.27
CA ILE A 45 -1.53 6.30 -15.05
C ILE A 45 -1.79 4.79 -15.19
N ILE A 46 -0.78 3.98 -15.49
CA ILE A 46 -0.93 2.51 -15.58
C ILE A 46 -1.42 1.95 -14.25
N LEU A 47 -0.81 2.35 -13.14
CA LEU A 47 -1.21 1.91 -11.81
C LEU A 47 -2.64 2.31 -11.48
N ILE A 48 -3.07 3.54 -11.78
CA ILE A 48 -4.44 3.97 -11.47
C ILE A 48 -5.46 3.22 -12.33
N CYS A 49 -5.14 2.91 -13.60
CA CYS A 49 -6.00 2.11 -14.48
C CYS A 49 -6.22 0.68 -13.95
N ILE A 50 -5.28 0.13 -13.18
CA ILE A 50 -5.39 -1.19 -12.56
C ILE A 50 -6.07 -1.09 -11.19
N VAL A 51 -5.60 -0.18 -10.34
CA VAL A 51 -6.03 -0.08 -8.94
C VAL A 51 -7.46 0.45 -8.82
N HIS A 52 -7.83 1.45 -9.62
CA HIS A 52 -9.15 2.07 -9.54
C HIS A 52 -10.31 1.08 -9.80
N PRO A 53 -10.33 0.29 -10.90
CA PRO A 53 -11.40 -0.69 -11.11
C PRO A 53 -11.41 -1.79 -10.03
N LEU A 54 -10.24 -2.20 -9.52
CA LEU A 54 -10.16 -3.15 -8.42
C LEU A 54 -10.84 -2.60 -7.15
N PHE A 55 -10.55 -1.35 -6.79
CA PHE A 55 -11.15 -0.70 -5.61
C PHE A 55 -12.65 -0.50 -5.78
N LEU A 56 -13.12 -0.11 -6.97
CA LEU A 56 -14.55 -0.03 -7.27
C LEU A 56 -15.23 -1.38 -7.14
N TRP A 57 -14.63 -2.44 -7.65
CA TRP A 57 -15.16 -3.79 -7.54
C TRP A 57 -15.26 -4.26 -6.09
N LEU A 58 -14.21 -4.05 -5.28
CA LEU A 58 -14.20 -4.37 -3.85
C LEU A 58 -15.28 -3.58 -3.10
N THR A 59 -15.40 -2.28 -3.37
CA THR A 59 -16.40 -1.42 -2.73
C THR A 59 -17.83 -1.82 -3.09
N ARG A 60 -18.10 -2.12 -4.36
CA ARG A 60 -19.40 -2.59 -4.82
C ARG A 60 -19.80 -3.94 -4.20
N ARG A 61 -18.82 -4.76 -3.85
CA ARG A 61 -19.02 -6.03 -3.13
C ARG A 61 -19.12 -5.86 -1.61
N GLY A 62 -19.09 -4.64 -1.10
CA GLY A 62 -19.15 -4.35 0.34
C GLY A 62 -17.83 -4.57 1.09
N HIS A 63 -16.72 -4.84 0.39
CA HIS A 63 -15.40 -5.09 0.99
C HIS A 63 -14.63 -3.78 1.27
N THR A 64 -15.30 -2.76 1.79
CA THR A 64 -14.69 -1.46 2.11
C THR A 64 -13.53 -1.56 3.12
N LEU A 65 -13.60 -2.54 4.03
CA LEU A 65 -12.53 -2.79 5.00
C LEU A 65 -11.23 -3.21 4.30
N ILE A 66 -11.32 -4.02 3.25
CA ILE A 66 -10.14 -4.45 2.46
C ILE A 66 -9.52 -3.24 1.74
N VAL A 67 -10.34 -2.36 1.18
CA VAL A 67 -9.85 -1.13 0.53
C VAL A 67 -9.11 -0.25 1.52
N SER A 68 -9.70 -0.03 2.71
CA SER A 68 -9.06 0.72 3.79
C SER A 68 -7.75 0.07 4.26
N PHE A 69 -7.75 -1.26 4.39
CA PHE A 69 -6.55 -2.01 4.75
C PHE A 69 -5.42 -1.80 3.74
N LEU A 70 -5.70 -1.99 2.45
CA LEU A 70 -4.69 -1.84 1.40
C LEU A 70 -4.10 -0.44 1.37
N TYR A 71 -4.95 0.59 1.52
CA TYR A 71 -4.49 1.98 1.58
C TYR A 71 -3.58 2.23 2.78
N VAL A 72 -4.05 1.86 4.00
CA VAL A 72 -3.28 2.10 5.22
C VAL A 72 -2.01 1.26 5.25
N PHE A 73 -2.05 0.00 4.78
CA PHE A 73 -0.88 -0.85 4.63
C PHE A 73 0.21 -0.19 3.78
N THR A 74 -0.18 0.36 2.61
CA THR A 74 0.76 1.08 1.74
C THR A 74 1.35 2.30 2.41
N VAL A 75 0.53 3.10 3.11
CA VAL A 75 0.98 4.30 3.83
C VAL A 75 1.96 3.93 4.95
N ILE A 76 1.64 2.92 5.76
CA ILE A 76 2.51 2.45 6.86
C ILE A 76 3.82 1.90 6.31
N LEU A 77 3.79 1.18 5.19
CA LEU A 77 5.00 0.70 4.53
C LEU A 77 5.92 1.85 4.10
N VAL A 78 5.35 2.90 3.48
CA VAL A 78 6.11 4.11 3.10
C VAL A 78 6.70 4.81 4.33
N ILE A 79 5.93 4.93 5.41
CA ILE A 79 6.41 5.53 6.67
C ILE A 79 7.54 4.71 7.27
N ALA A 80 7.43 3.37 7.30
CA ALA A 80 8.47 2.49 7.82
C ALA A 80 9.78 2.68 7.05
N PHE A 81 9.74 2.66 5.71
CA PHE A 81 10.93 2.96 4.90
C PHE A 81 11.47 4.37 5.14
N ALA A 82 10.61 5.38 5.30
CA ALA A 82 11.05 6.76 5.56
C ALA A 82 11.76 6.88 6.91
N ILE A 83 11.31 6.15 7.94
CA ILE A 83 11.99 6.08 9.25
C ILE A 83 13.37 5.48 9.10
N GLU A 84 13.49 4.30 8.47
CA GLU A 84 14.76 3.61 8.28
C GLU A 84 15.77 4.42 7.46
N ILE A 85 15.32 5.05 6.37
CA ILE A 85 16.16 5.95 5.58
C ILE A 85 16.58 7.17 6.43
N GLY A 86 15.64 7.72 7.21
CA GLY A 86 15.91 8.84 8.11
C GLY A 86 16.97 8.50 9.16
N GLN A 87 16.91 7.34 9.79
CA GLN A 87 17.89 6.86 10.76
C GLN A 87 19.29 6.75 10.12
N LYS A 88 19.37 6.17 8.92
CA LYS A 88 20.62 6.08 8.17
C LYS A 88 21.21 7.44 7.81
N VAL A 89 20.37 8.37 7.34
CA VAL A 89 20.82 9.71 6.92
C VAL A 89 21.27 10.57 8.11
N THR A 90 20.57 10.46 9.24
CA THR A 90 20.90 11.24 10.46
C THR A 90 21.99 10.60 11.32
N GLY A 91 22.40 9.35 11.01
CA GLY A 91 23.36 8.60 11.83
C GLY A 91 22.78 8.17 13.18
N SER A 92 21.46 8.24 13.38
CA SER A 92 20.79 7.85 14.63
C SER A 92 20.58 6.34 14.77
N GLY A 93 20.78 5.56 13.69
CA GLY A 93 20.66 4.10 13.66
C GLY A 93 21.18 3.51 12.35
N ALA A 94 21.25 2.19 12.30
CA ALA A 94 21.50 1.44 11.07
C ALA A 94 20.15 1.19 10.37
N MET A 95 20.14 1.24 9.03
CA MET A 95 18.96 0.81 8.27
C MET A 95 18.85 -0.71 8.35
N GLU A 96 17.84 -1.19 9.04
CA GLU A 96 17.58 -2.62 9.21
C GLU A 96 16.25 -3.02 8.60
N PHE A 97 16.29 -3.99 7.68
CA PHE A 97 15.07 -4.48 7.04
C PHE A 97 14.12 -5.18 8.03
N ASP A 98 14.70 -5.75 9.09
CA ASP A 98 13.94 -6.44 10.12
C ASP A 98 13.00 -5.48 10.87
N ASP A 99 13.38 -4.22 11.08
CA ASP A 99 12.54 -3.21 11.74
C ASP A 99 11.30 -2.89 10.90
N ILE A 100 11.47 -2.79 9.58
CA ILE A 100 10.32 -2.65 8.65
C ILE A 100 9.41 -3.88 8.77
N LEU A 101 9.98 -5.08 8.78
CA LEU A 101 9.22 -6.32 8.85
C LEU A 101 8.44 -6.43 10.17
N PHE A 102 9.09 -6.16 11.31
CA PHE A 102 8.43 -6.16 12.61
C PHE A 102 7.36 -5.08 12.72
N GLY A 103 7.59 -3.90 12.16
CA GLY A 103 6.58 -2.84 12.05
C GLY A 103 5.34 -3.28 11.27
N MET A 104 5.54 -3.98 10.13
CA MET A 104 4.42 -4.50 9.33
C MET A 104 3.67 -5.63 10.05
N ILE A 105 4.38 -6.53 10.76
CA ILE A 105 3.75 -7.57 11.59
C ILE A 105 2.92 -6.92 12.71
N GLY A 106 3.46 -5.90 13.37
CA GLY A 106 2.73 -5.12 14.38
C GLY A 106 1.45 -4.50 13.82
N PHE A 107 1.53 -3.86 12.65
CA PHE A 107 0.34 -3.31 11.98
C PHE A 107 -0.71 -4.40 11.69
N LEU A 108 -0.31 -5.55 11.15
CA LEU A 108 -1.21 -6.66 10.85
C LEU A 108 -1.89 -7.18 12.13
N PHE A 109 -1.15 -7.33 13.21
CA PHE A 109 -1.69 -7.77 14.51
C PHE A 109 -2.78 -6.81 15.00
N PHE A 110 -2.52 -5.51 15.05
CA PHE A 110 -3.51 -4.52 15.46
C PHE A 110 -4.68 -4.41 14.50
N PHE A 111 -4.45 -4.60 13.20
CA PHE A 111 -5.53 -4.63 12.22
C PHE A 111 -6.49 -5.80 12.44
N VAL A 112 -5.98 -6.99 12.77
CA VAL A 112 -6.83 -8.15 13.12
C VAL A 112 -7.70 -7.84 14.35
N ILE A 113 -7.13 -7.25 15.39
CA ILE A 113 -7.89 -6.82 16.59
C ILE A 113 -8.99 -5.82 16.19
N PHE A 114 -8.66 -4.83 15.39
CA PHE A 114 -9.63 -3.85 14.89
C PHE A 114 -10.76 -4.52 14.09
N ALA A 115 -10.44 -5.45 13.20
CA ALA A 115 -11.42 -6.17 12.38
C ALA A 115 -12.37 -7.01 13.24
N LEU A 116 -11.85 -7.68 14.29
CA LEU A 116 -12.64 -8.45 15.24
C LEU A 116 -13.58 -7.56 16.06
N LEU A 117 -13.08 -6.43 16.58
CA LEU A 117 -13.90 -5.46 17.31
C LEU A 117 -15.02 -4.89 16.44
N ARG A 118 -14.71 -4.55 15.19
CA ARG A 118 -15.71 -4.09 14.22
C ARG A 118 -16.78 -5.15 13.96
N ALA A 119 -16.38 -6.42 13.77
CA ALA A 119 -17.30 -7.53 13.57
C ALA A 119 -18.22 -7.72 14.77
N LEU A 120 -17.70 -7.64 15.99
CA LEU A 120 -18.45 -7.73 17.23
C LEU A 120 -19.49 -6.59 17.34
N VAL A 121 -19.09 -5.36 17.08
CA VAL A 121 -20.01 -4.20 17.08
C VAL A 121 -21.13 -4.39 16.04
N HIS A 122 -20.79 -4.87 14.84
CA HIS A 122 -21.79 -5.15 13.81
C HIS A 122 -22.80 -6.23 14.24
N LEU A 123 -22.33 -7.28 14.89
CA LEU A 123 -23.20 -8.34 15.44
C LEU A 123 -24.15 -7.79 16.51
N ILE A 124 -23.65 -7.00 17.47
CA ILE A 124 -24.44 -6.38 18.54
C ILE A 124 -25.55 -5.49 17.94
N ILE A 125 -25.21 -4.63 16.97
CA ILE A 125 -26.17 -3.75 16.29
C ILE A 125 -27.25 -4.58 15.57
N ARG A 126 -26.85 -5.65 14.90
CA ARG A 126 -27.76 -6.54 14.19
C ARG A 126 -28.76 -7.19 15.15
N PHE A 127 -28.30 -7.78 16.23
CA PHE A 127 -29.16 -8.36 17.28
C PHE A 127 -30.13 -7.35 17.89
N LYS A 128 -29.66 -6.13 18.20
CA LYS A 128 -30.51 -5.07 18.73
C LYS A 128 -31.63 -4.69 17.74
N ASN A 129 -31.29 -4.56 16.47
CA ASN A 129 -32.26 -4.20 15.44
C ASN A 129 -33.31 -5.31 15.19
N GLU A 130 -32.91 -6.58 15.26
CA GLU A 130 -33.84 -7.72 15.15
C GLU A 130 -34.81 -7.77 16.35
N HIS A 131 -34.31 -7.50 17.55
CA HIS A 131 -35.14 -7.46 18.75
C HIS A 131 -36.16 -6.33 18.70
N SER A 132 -35.75 -5.13 18.29
CA SER A 132 -36.64 -3.96 18.13
C SER A 132 -37.70 -4.14 17.03
N ARG A 133 -37.38 -4.89 15.95
CA ARG A 133 -38.35 -5.26 14.91
C ARG A 133 -39.42 -6.19 15.44
N LYS A 134 -39.06 -7.22 16.20
CA LYS A 134 -40.03 -8.16 16.80
C LYS A 134 -41.02 -7.47 17.74
N GLN A 135 -40.56 -6.54 18.55
CA GLN A 135 -41.46 -5.79 19.46
C GLN A 135 -42.49 -4.94 18.74
N ARG A 136 -42.16 -4.35 17.55
CA ARG A 136 -43.13 -3.60 16.74
C ARG A 136 -44.21 -4.44 16.05
N TYR A 137 -43.99 -5.75 15.91
CA TYR A 137 -44.96 -6.63 15.30
C TYR A 137 -46.01 -7.16 16.31
N TYR A 138 -45.76 -7.04 17.61
CA TYR A 138 -46.62 -7.52 18.68
C TYR A 138 -47.33 -6.41 19.47
N SER A 139 -47.13 -5.16 19.13
CA SER A 139 -47.88 -4.01 19.65
C SER A 139 -48.80 -3.43 18.57
#